data_89dc304987b7f403edec1faba3da215a
#
_entry.id   89dc304987b7f403edec1faba3da215a
#
_cell.length_a   1.000
_cell.length_b   1.000
_cell.length_c   1.000
_cell.angle_alpha   90.00
_cell.angle_beta   90.00
_cell.angle_gamma   90.00
#
_symmetry.space_group_name_H-M   'P 1'
#
loop_
_entity.id
_entity.type
_entity.pdbx_description
1 polymer ?
#
loop_
_entity_poly.entity_id
_entity_poly.type
_entity_poly.pdbx_seq_one_letter_code
_entity_poly.pdbx_strand_id
1 'polypeptide(L)'
;MIGALRGAGLLAGLLAMPGLAQSAPRAPVDYAAERAAIARYQDADQRLQDAGWRLARANAPFCPVVVQAIGLQLQDMASYGVPAIARTALGLRRDIAVQTAARGSPAAASGAFTRNREIAALGPLDPNSLAAAPQFEWQRLARLHNHVEAMLTEHGGIAVAFADGETARVAPVEVCASRFELMGDGDKAVADGARVVIGVGFPAFAYPEDEIFAALVAHELAHNVLGHDAWLDRHGRSDRNVRRIEREADRLVPWLLANAGHDPAAGPRFMRRWGARHDAGLRMRRKHEGWDERAQHMERELPAVAALLAATGKADWAVHFRREISITD
;
A
#
# COMPACT_ATOMS: atom_id res chain seq x y z
N MET A 1 46.55 -74.76 10.63
CA MET A 1 47.34 -75.32 9.50
C MET A 1 46.86 -74.63 8.25
N ILE A 2 47.74 -73.80 7.69
CA ILE A 2 48.13 -73.76 6.28
C ILE A 2 46.92 -73.40 5.35
N GLY A 3 46.92 -72.41 4.54
CA GLY A 3 47.96 -71.54 3.98
C GLY A 3 47.33 -70.54 2.98
N ALA A 4 48.10 -69.57 2.72
CA ALA A 4 47.85 -68.42 1.85
C ALA A 4 47.63 -68.75 0.37
N LEU A 5 46.97 -67.78 -0.37
CA LEU A 5 47.58 -67.27 -1.60
C LEU A 5 46.87 -65.99 -2.04
N ARG A 6 47.71 -65.05 -2.36
CA ARG A 6 47.41 -63.66 -2.81
C ARG A 6 46.99 -63.67 -4.27
N GLY A 7 45.97 -62.80 -4.59
CA GLY A 7 45.70 -62.43 -5.95
C GLY A 7 45.43 -60.93 -5.96
N ALA A 8 46.43 -60.16 -6.40
CA ALA A 8 46.30 -58.71 -6.60
C ALA A 8 45.60 -58.45 -7.95
N GLY A 9 44.41 -57.92 -7.88
CA GLY A 9 43.71 -57.38 -9.06
C GLY A 9 43.73 -55.85 -9.00
N LEU A 10 44.48 -55.21 -9.88
CA LEU A 10 44.43 -53.77 -10.14
C LEU A 10 43.08 -53.43 -10.78
N LEU A 11 42.19 -52.77 -10.03
CA LEU A 11 41.07 -52.08 -10.60
C LEU A 11 41.51 -50.64 -10.92
N ALA A 12 41.66 -50.33 -12.20
CA ALA A 12 41.80 -48.97 -12.71
C ALA A 12 40.48 -48.24 -12.50
N GLY A 13 40.43 -47.36 -11.47
CA GLY A 13 39.31 -46.46 -11.26
C GLY A 13 39.29 -45.36 -12.34
N LEU A 14 38.34 -45.42 -13.25
CA LEU A 14 37.98 -44.28 -14.05
C LEU A 14 37.39 -43.20 -13.12
N LEU A 15 38.16 -42.14 -12.87
CA LEU A 15 37.66 -40.87 -12.31
C LEU A 15 36.75 -40.25 -13.36
N ALA A 16 35.43 -40.42 -13.21
CA ALA A 16 34.45 -39.61 -13.91
C ALA A 16 34.56 -38.16 -13.41
N MET A 17 35.14 -37.29 -14.22
CA MET A 17 35.07 -35.87 -13.96
C MET A 17 33.60 -35.43 -13.96
N PRO A 18 33.15 -34.67 -12.93
CA PRO A 18 31.82 -34.10 -12.97
C PRO A 18 31.79 -33.14 -14.16
N GLY A 19 30.97 -33.48 -15.15
CA GLY A 19 30.71 -32.61 -16.29
C GLY A 19 30.21 -31.28 -15.76
N LEU A 20 30.86 -30.17 -16.13
CA LEU A 20 30.36 -28.82 -15.96
C LEU A 20 28.99 -28.78 -16.61
N ALA A 21 27.94 -28.80 -15.79
CA ALA A 21 26.59 -28.57 -16.24
C ALA A 21 26.60 -27.16 -16.88
N GLN A 22 26.65 -27.08 -18.17
CA GLN A 22 26.45 -25.84 -18.91
C GLN A 22 25.03 -25.39 -18.57
N SER A 23 24.93 -24.30 -17.80
CA SER A 23 23.67 -23.64 -17.58
C SER A 23 23.08 -23.28 -18.96
N ALA A 24 21.87 -23.76 -19.22
CA ALA A 24 21.16 -23.40 -20.46
C ALA A 24 21.19 -21.88 -20.64
N PRO A 25 21.40 -21.39 -21.88
CA PRO A 25 21.42 -19.97 -22.13
C PRO A 25 20.08 -19.37 -21.65
N ARG A 26 20.17 -18.36 -20.78
CA ARG A 26 18.97 -17.64 -20.36
C ARG A 26 18.29 -17.04 -21.60
N ALA A 27 16.98 -17.25 -21.70
CA ALA A 27 16.21 -16.62 -22.74
C ALA A 27 16.44 -15.09 -22.74
N PRO A 28 16.49 -14.42 -23.89
CA PRO A 28 16.65 -12.98 -23.95
C PRO A 28 15.50 -12.31 -23.19
N VAL A 29 15.83 -11.22 -22.46
CA VAL A 29 14.83 -10.45 -21.70
C VAL A 29 13.90 -9.74 -22.67
N ASP A 30 12.59 -9.96 -22.51
CA ASP A 30 11.57 -9.19 -23.21
C ASP A 30 11.26 -7.89 -22.45
N TYR A 31 11.99 -6.82 -22.79
CA TYR A 31 11.81 -5.51 -22.15
C TYR A 31 10.43 -4.88 -22.43
N ALA A 32 9.74 -5.28 -23.50
CA ALA A 32 8.40 -4.77 -23.77
C ALA A 32 7.38 -5.42 -22.80
N ALA A 33 7.50 -6.72 -22.57
CA ALA A 33 6.68 -7.42 -21.60
C ALA A 33 6.95 -6.91 -20.16
N GLU A 34 8.22 -6.68 -19.79
CA GLU A 34 8.59 -6.10 -18.50
C GLU A 34 8.00 -4.71 -18.30
N ARG A 35 8.13 -3.83 -19.30
CA ARG A 35 7.53 -2.49 -19.28
C ARG A 35 6.01 -2.56 -19.08
N ALA A 36 5.34 -3.45 -19.79
CA ALA A 36 3.90 -3.63 -19.67
C ALA A 36 3.49 -4.16 -18.29
N ALA A 37 4.30 -5.04 -17.68
CA ALA A 37 4.05 -5.54 -16.33
C ALA A 37 4.21 -4.43 -15.28
N ILE A 38 5.28 -3.64 -15.38
CA ILE A 38 5.50 -2.49 -14.48
C ILE A 38 4.39 -1.45 -14.66
N ALA A 39 3.95 -1.17 -15.89
CA ALA A 39 2.87 -0.22 -16.14
C ALA A 39 1.55 -0.65 -15.47
N ARG A 40 1.20 -1.95 -15.54
CA ARG A 40 0.00 -2.46 -14.84
C ARG A 40 0.12 -2.31 -13.32
N TYR A 41 1.29 -2.55 -12.74
CA TYR A 41 1.55 -2.31 -11.32
C TYR A 41 1.38 -0.83 -10.96
N GLN A 42 1.96 0.07 -11.77
CA GLN A 42 1.83 1.52 -11.59
C GLN A 42 0.39 2.01 -11.74
N ASP A 43 -0.42 1.40 -12.61
CA ASP A 43 -1.85 1.72 -12.76
C ASP A 43 -2.66 1.29 -11.54
N ALA A 44 -2.36 0.12 -10.98
CA ALA A 44 -2.97 -0.33 -9.73
C ALA A 44 -2.59 0.58 -8.56
N ASP A 45 -1.31 0.99 -8.48
CA ASP A 45 -0.84 1.91 -7.44
C ASP A 45 -1.46 3.30 -7.61
N GLN A 46 -1.58 3.82 -8.84
CA GLN A 46 -2.27 5.09 -9.09
C GLN A 46 -3.70 5.05 -8.54
N ARG A 47 -4.42 3.93 -8.76
CA ARG A 47 -5.78 3.78 -8.23
C ARG A 47 -5.82 3.78 -6.71
N LEU A 48 -4.87 3.10 -6.08
CA LEU A 48 -4.74 3.09 -4.62
C LEU A 48 -4.42 4.48 -4.08
N GLN A 49 -3.46 5.17 -4.68
CA GLN A 49 -3.08 6.53 -4.28
C GLN A 49 -4.22 7.53 -4.45
N ASP A 50 -4.97 7.45 -5.55
CA ASP A 50 -6.13 8.33 -5.81
C ASP A 50 -7.23 8.13 -4.76
N ALA A 51 -7.58 6.88 -4.44
CA ALA A 51 -8.58 6.57 -3.43
C ALA A 51 -8.11 6.98 -2.02
N GLY A 52 -6.88 6.59 -1.66
CA GLY A 52 -6.28 6.90 -0.36
C GLY A 52 -6.14 8.39 -0.12
N TRP A 53 -5.62 9.13 -1.11
CA TRP A 53 -5.49 10.57 -1.06
C TRP A 53 -6.83 11.26 -0.82
N ARG A 54 -7.84 10.92 -1.62
CA ARG A 54 -9.17 11.51 -1.54
C ARG A 54 -9.81 11.28 -0.16
N LEU A 55 -9.70 10.06 0.36
CA LEU A 55 -10.19 9.71 1.69
C LEU A 55 -9.42 10.45 2.79
N ALA A 56 -8.09 10.38 2.80
CA ALA A 56 -7.27 10.99 3.83
C ALA A 56 -7.38 12.52 3.84
N ARG A 57 -7.43 13.17 2.67
CA ARG A 57 -7.56 14.63 2.55
C ARG A 57 -8.92 15.13 3.03
N ALA A 58 -10.00 14.45 2.62
CA ALA A 58 -11.35 14.88 2.95
C ALA A 58 -11.70 14.67 4.44
N ASN A 59 -11.05 13.71 5.08
CA ASN A 59 -11.26 13.41 6.49
C ASN A 59 -10.25 14.07 7.44
N ALA A 60 -9.25 14.79 6.92
CA ALA A 60 -8.24 15.46 7.74
C ALA A 60 -8.81 16.33 8.89
N PRO A 61 -9.91 17.08 8.72
CA PRO A 61 -10.49 17.87 9.80
C PRO A 61 -10.98 17.07 11.01
N PHE A 62 -11.19 15.76 10.83
CA PHE A 62 -11.75 14.88 11.86
C PHE A 62 -10.72 13.87 12.39
N CYS A 63 -9.56 13.74 11.74
CA CYS A 63 -8.55 12.78 12.14
C CYS A 63 -7.82 13.22 13.42
N PRO A 64 -7.57 12.29 14.37
CA PRO A 64 -6.85 12.61 15.61
C PRO A 64 -5.40 13.01 15.37
N VAL A 65 -4.82 12.53 14.27
CA VAL A 65 -3.46 12.87 13.84
C VAL A 65 -3.47 13.19 12.35
N VAL A 66 -2.87 14.32 11.99
CA VAL A 66 -2.69 14.75 10.60
C VAL A 66 -1.22 14.92 10.28
N VAL A 67 -0.87 14.76 9.01
CA VAL A 67 0.48 14.99 8.47
C VAL A 67 0.43 15.92 7.27
N GLN A 68 1.57 16.56 6.98
CA GLN A 68 1.74 17.40 5.81
C GLN A 68 2.11 16.51 4.61
N ALA A 69 1.32 16.53 3.53
CA ALA A 69 1.53 15.67 2.37
C ALA A 69 1.29 16.41 1.04
N ILE A 70 1.92 15.92 -0.01
CA ILE A 70 1.75 16.44 -1.38
C ILE A 70 1.13 15.41 -2.33
N GLY A 71 0.85 14.18 -1.86
CA GLY A 71 0.25 13.11 -2.67
C GLY A 71 1.21 12.54 -3.73
N LEU A 72 2.50 12.51 -3.43
CA LEU A 72 3.56 11.95 -4.28
C LEU A 72 3.94 10.56 -3.78
N GLN A 73 3.93 9.58 -4.70
CA GLN A 73 4.53 8.26 -4.48
C GLN A 73 5.79 8.13 -5.35
N LEU A 74 6.88 7.70 -4.73
CA LEU A 74 8.15 7.43 -5.39
C LEU A 74 8.24 5.95 -5.76
N GLN A 75 9.05 5.65 -6.77
CA GLN A 75 9.50 4.29 -7.04
C GLN A 75 11.02 4.20 -6.88
N ASP A 76 11.46 3.01 -6.54
CA ASP A 76 12.86 2.65 -6.40
C ASP A 76 13.13 1.39 -7.22
N MET A 77 14.03 1.48 -8.19
CA MET A 77 14.35 0.33 -9.04
C MET A 77 14.93 -0.85 -8.24
N ALA A 78 15.58 -0.57 -7.11
CA ALA A 78 16.07 -1.63 -6.21
C ALA A 78 14.94 -2.44 -5.54
N SER A 79 13.70 -1.96 -5.57
CA SER A 79 12.52 -2.72 -5.08
C SER A 79 12.12 -3.86 -6.01
N TYR A 80 12.56 -3.82 -7.26
CA TYR A 80 12.27 -4.88 -8.24
C TYR A 80 13.22 -6.08 -8.09
N GLY A 81 12.77 -7.27 -8.52
CA GLY A 81 13.57 -8.49 -8.46
C GLY A 81 14.89 -8.43 -9.24
N VAL A 82 14.91 -7.73 -10.37
CA VAL A 82 16.11 -7.45 -11.15
C VAL A 82 16.15 -5.96 -11.52
N PRO A 83 16.75 -5.09 -10.68
CA PRO A 83 16.74 -3.64 -10.86
C PRO A 83 17.24 -3.16 -12.23
N ALA A 84 18.27 -3.81 -12.80
CA ALA A 84 18.82 -3.47 -14.11
C ALA A 84 17.82 -3.70 -15.25
N ILE A 85 16.99 -4.76 -15.15
CA ILE A 85 15.94 -5.04 -16.14
C ILE A 85 14.86 -3.97 -16.04
N ALA A 86 14.40 -3.64 -14.81
CA ALA A 86 13.40 -2.61 -14.58
C ALA A 86 13.85 -1.24 -15.11
N ARG A 87 15.10 -0.82 -14.79
CA ARG A 87 15.67 0.42 -15.35
C ARG A 87 15.66 0.43 -16.87
N THR A 88 16.16 -0.62 -17.50
CA THR A 88 16.22 -0.72 -18.97
C THR A 88 14.82 -0.71 -19.58
N ALA A 89 13.88 -1.46 -19.00
CA ALA A 89 12.50 -1.52 -19.47
C ALA A 89 11.82 -0.15 -19.44
N LEU A 90 12.09 0.66 -18.41
CA LEU A 90 11.51 2.00 -18.25
C LEU A 90 12.35 3.12 -18.91
N GLY A 91 13.56 2.82 -19.40
CA GLY A 91 14.48 3.82 -19.96
C GLY A 91 15.12 4.73 -18.91
N LEU A 92 15.21 4.27 -17.65
CA LEU A 92 15.77 5.02 -16.54
C LEU A 92 17.28 4.80 -16.40
N ARG A 93 17.97 5.82 -15.92
CA ARG A 93 19.41 5.79 -15.60
C ARG A 93 19.66 5.72 -14.10
N ARG A 94 18.68 6.18 -13.31
CA ARG A 94 18.72 6.24 -11.85
C ARG A 94 17.71 5.28 -11.23
N ASP A 95 17.81 5.06 -9.94
CA ASP A 95 16.88 4.17 -9.24
C ASP A 95 15.59 4.88 -8.82
N ILE A 96 15.69 6.17 -8.45
CA ILE A 96 14.56 6.89 -7.87
C ILE A 96 13.87 7.75 -8.92
N ALA A 97 12.57 7.48 -9.09
CA ALA A 97 11.71 8.22 -10.00
C ALA A 97 10.30 8.39 -9.41
N VAL A 98 9.48 9.19 -10.05
CA VAL A 98 8.06 9.33 -9.73
C VAL A 98 7.34 8.03 -10.09
N GLN A 99 6.59 7.45 -9.15
CA GLN A 99 5.66 6.36 -9.42
C GLN A 99 4.28 6.91 -9.77
N THR A 100 3.69 7.67 -8.84
CA THR A 100 2.38 8.29 -9.04
C THR A 100 2.32 9.66 -8.37
N ALA A 101 1.45 10.53 -8.88
CA ALA A 101 0.96 11.70 -8.21
C ALA A 101 -0.57 11.56 -8.10
N ALA A 102 -1.09 11.47 -6.88
CA ALA A 102 -2.51 11.23 -6.63
C ALA A 102 -3.38 12.35 -7.21
N ARG A 103 -4.46 12.01 -7.89
CA ARG A 103 -5.36 13.01 -8.50
C ARG A 103 -5.90 13.97 -7.46
N GLY A 104 -5.87 15.26 -7.78
CA GLY A 104 -6.30 16.33 -6.87
C GLY A 104 -5.29 16.66 -5.76
N SER A 105 -4.10 16.08 -5.79
CA SER A 105 -3.02 16.40 -4.88
C SER A 105 -2.20 17.60 -5.36
N PRO A 106 -1.44 18.27 -4.46
CA PRO A 106 -0.50 19.32 -4.85
C PRO A 106 0.55 18.85 -5.86
N ALA A 107 1.05 17.62 -5.74
CA ALA A 107 2.00 17.06 -6.71
C ALA A 107 1.37 16.94 -8.10
N ALA A 108 0.16 16.39 -8.22
CA ALA A 108 -0.55 16.30 -9.49
C ALA A 108 -0.88 17.69 -10.07
N ALA A 109 -1.33 18.62 -9.23
CA ALA A 109 -1.68 19.99 -9.65
C ALA A 109 -0.48 20.77 -10.20
N SER A 110 0.75 20.47 -9.74
CA SER A 110 1.96 21.11 -10.25
C SER A 110 2.29 20.72 -11.71
N GLY A 111 1.79 19.58 -12.21
CA GLY A 111 2.12 19.03 -13.52
C GLY A 111 3.55 18.49 -13.66
N ALA A 112 4.40 18.66 -12.63
CA ALA A 112 5.81 18.31 -12.71
C ALA A 112 6.09 16.82 -12.45
N PHE A 113 5.24 16.14 -11.69
CA PHE A 113 5.46 14.76 -11.21
C PHE A 113 4.83 13.73 -12.16
N THR A 114 5.37 13.67 -13.38
CA THR A 114 4.92 12.67 -14.36
C THR A 114 5.54 11.31 -14.06
N ARG A 115 4.81 10.25 -14.34
CA ARG A 115 5.26 8.86 -14.10
C ARG A 115 6.61 8.60 -14.77
N ASN A 116 7.50 7.90 -14.07
CA ASN A 116 8.86 7.57 -14.48
C ASN A 116 9.82 8.78 -14.65
N ARG A 117 9.43 9.98 -14.25
CA ARG A 117 10.36 11.11 -14.24
C ARG A 117 11.39 10.90 -13.13
N GLU A 118 12.66 10.87 -13.50
CA GLU A 118 13.76 10.60 -12.58
C GLU A 118 14.03 11.79 -11.65
N ILE A 119 14.24 11.48 -10.37
CA ILE A 119 14.49 12.48 -9.33
C ILE A 119 15.99 12.56 -9.06
N ALA A 120 16.53 13.77 -9.17
CA ALA A 120 17.91 14.09 -8.87
C ALA A 120 18.11 14.54 -7.42
N ALA A 121 17.15 15.31 -6.85
CA ALA A 121 17.21 15.74 -5.47
C ALA A 121 15.83 15.95 -4.85
N LEU A 122 15.75 15.68 -3.55
CA LEU A 122 14.60 15.94 -2.67
C LEU A 122 15.06 16.93 -1.59
N GLY A 123 14.85 18.23 -1.80
CA GLY A 123 15.52 19.27 -1.02
C GLY A 123 17.02 19.15 -1.15
N PRO A 124 17.79 19.05 -0.03
CA PRO A 124 19.23 18.89 -0.07
C PRO A 124 19.72 17.45 -0.35
N LEU A 125 18.83 16.46 -0.33
CA LEU A 125 19.18 15.04 -0.44
C LEU A 125 19.21 14.57 -1.90
N ASP A 126 20.35 14.01 -2.36
CA ASP A 126 20.36 13.14 -3.54
C ASP A 126 19.84 11.75 -3.13
N PRO A 127 18.63 11.36 -3.55
CA PRO A 127 18.03 10.11 -3.09
C PRO A 127 18.76 8.87 -3.62
N ASN A 128 19.51 9.00 -4.72
CA ASN A 128 20.29 7.92 -5.31
C ASN A 128 21.63 7.68 -4.58
N SER A 129 22.06 8.60 -3.68
CA SER A 129 23.23 8.40 -2.83
C SER A 129 22.98 7.47 -1.66
N LEU A 130 21.72 7.20 -1.31
CA LEU A 130 21.37 6.30 -0.22
C LEU A 130 21.64 4.84 -0.62
N ALA A 131 22.30 4.12 0.29
CA ALA A 131 22.53 2.67 0.10
C ALA A 131 21.22 1.90 -0.02
N ALA A 132 21.19 0.94 -0.93
CA ALA A 132 20.10 0.00 -1.15
C ALA A 132 20.61 -1.43 -1.12
N ALA A 133 19.74 -2.38 -0.75
CA ALA A 133 19.98 -3.79 -0.99
C ALA A 133 20.02 -4.08 -2.50
N PRO A 134 20.65 -5.19 -2.94
CA PRO A 134 20.79 -5.51 -4.36
C PRO A 134 19.46 -5.70 -5.10
N GLN A 135 18.41 -6.09 -4.39
CA GLN A 135 17.06 -6.34 -4.91
C GLN A 135 16.04 -6.35 -3.77
N PHE A 136 14.75 -6.16 -4.09
CA PHE A 136 13.64 -6.15 -3.13
C PHE A 136 13.82 -5.15 -1.99
N GLU A 137 14.50 -4.02 -2.27
CA GLU A 137 14.72 -2.95 -1.31
C GLU A 137 13.43 -2.12 -1.16
N TRP A 138 12.89 -2.06 0.04
CA TRP A 138 11.75 -1.21 0.37
C TRP A 138 12.10 -0.16 1.43
N GLN A 139 13.14 -0.41 2.23
CA GLN A 139 13.50 0.46 3.35
C GLN A 139 14.07 1.80 2.89
N ARG A 140 14.80 1.82 1.75
CA ARG A 140 15.28 3.07 1.15
C ARG A 140 14.09 3.94 0.74
N LEU A 141 13.07 3.36 0.11
CA LEU A 141 11.87 4.07 -0.27
C LEU A 141 11.13 4.63 0.94
N ALA A 142 10.99 3.84 2.02
CA ALA A 142 10.39 4.29 3.27
C ALA A 142 11.18 5.48 3.88
N ARG A 143 12.51 5.43 3.88
CA ARG A 143 13.37 6.55 4.34
C ARG A 143 13.16 7.81 3.48
N LEU A 144 13.04 7.67 2.17
CA LEU A 144 12.78 8.80 1.27
C LEU A 144 11.43 9.44 1.54
N HIS A 145 10.37 8.66 1.75
CA HIS A 145 9.07 9.19 2.13
C HIS A 145 9.10 9.89 3.50
N ASN A 146 9.82 9.33 4.48
CA ASN A 146 10.03 10.00 5.77
C ASN A 146 10.78 11.33 5.61
N HIS A 147 11.80 11.39 4.74
CA HIS A 147 12.52 12.62 4.46
C HIS A 147 11.61 13.68 3.81
N VAL A 148 10.81 13.29 2.82
CA VAL A 148 9.83 14.19 2.20
C VAL A 148 8.87 14.75 3.25
N GLU A 149 8.29 13.91 4.10
CA GLU A 149 7.37 14.32 5.16
C GLU A 149 8.02 15.29 6.16
N ALA A 150 9.27 15.02 6.58
CA ALA A 150 10.03 15.91 7.43
C ALA A 150 10.24 17.30 6.78
N MET A 151 10.69 17.33 5.52
CA MET A 151 10.85 18.57 4.76
C MET A 151 9.56 19.37 4.65
N LEU A 152 8.43 18.69 4.38
CA LEU A 152 7.12 19.34 4.29
C LEU A 152 6.69 19.94 5.62
N THR A 153 6.94 19.23 6.72
CA THR A 153 6.60 19.67 8.08
C THR A 153 7.47 20.83 8.55
N GLU A 154 8.78 20.73 8.34
CA GLU A 154 9.75 21.71 8.85
C GLU A 154 9.81 22.99 8.02
N HIS A 155 9.61 22.88 6.70
CA HIS A 155 9.84 23.99 5.78
C HIS A 155 8.58 24.46 5.01
N GLY A 156 7.42 23.84 5.29
CA GLY A 156 6.16 24.18 4.61
C GLY A 156 6.18 23.93 3.09
N GLY A 157 7.07 23.05 2.62
CA GLY A 157 7.18 22.66 1.22
C GLY A 157 8.50 21.97 0.90
N ILE A 158 8.55 21.36 -0.27
CA ILE A 158 9.76 20.69 -0.77
C ILE A 158 10.11 21.17 -2.18
N ALA A 159 11.39 21.43 -2.42
CA ALA A 159 11.95 21.61 -3.76
C ALA A 159 12.43 20.25 -4.26
N VAL A 160 11.99 19.86 -5.45
CA VAL A 160 12.41 18.62 -6.13
C VAL A 160 13.14 18.99 -7.40
N ALA A 161 14.37 18.49 -7.57
CA ALA A 161 15.11 18.58 -8.81
C ALA A 161 14.97 17.26 -9.59
N PHE A 162 14.74 17.37 -10.88
CA PHE A 162 14.63 16.23 -11.79
C PHE A 162 15.92 16.03 -12.57
N ALA A 163 16.14 14.82 -13.10
CA ALA A 163 17.35 14.48 -13.85
C ALA A 163 17.47 15.23 -15.21
N ASP A 164 16.36 15.79 -15.71
CA ASP A 164 16.32 16.64 -16.90
C ASP A 164 16.76 18.10 -16.63
N GLY A 165 17.09 18.44 -15.37
CA GLY A 165 17.55 19.77 -14.95
C GLY A 165 16.41 20.70 -14.50
N GLU A 166 15.16 20.31 -14.66
CA GLU A 166 14.04 21.09 -14.15
C GLU A 166 13.86 20.94 -12.64
N THR A 167 13.16 21.89 -12.04
CA THR A 167 12.84 21.88 -10.61
C THR A 167 11.36 22.20 -10.39
N ALA A 168 10.80 21.64 -9.33
CA ALA A 168 9.47 21.99 -8.86
C ALA A 168 9.49 22.25 -7.35
N ARG A 169 8.71 23.24 -6.91
CA ARG A 169 8.46 23.48 -5.47
C ARG A 169 6.98 23.25 -5.20
N VAL A 170 6.68 22.44 -4.22
CA VAL A 170 5.30 22.06 -3.87
C VAL A 170 5.06 22.30 -2.38
N ALA A 171 3.98 23.02 -2.08
CA ALA A 171 3.49 23.21 -0.72
C ALA A 171 2.54 22.04 -0.35
N PRO A 172 2.56 21.58 0.91
CA PRO A 172 1.71 20.49 1.36
C PRO A 172 0.29 20.97 1.72
N VAL A 173 -0.53 19.96 1.96
CA VAL A 173 -1.82 20.08 2.65
C VAL A 173 -1.92 19.03 3.74
N GLU A 174 -2.75 19.27 4.74
CA GLU A 174 -3.03 18.29 5.80
C GLU A 174 -3.86 17.14 5.26
N VAL A 175 -3.47 15.93 5.67
CA VAL A 175 -4.20 14.68 5.44
C VAL A 175 -4.21 13.85 6.72
N CYS A 176 -5.15 12.92 6.89
CA CYS A 176 -5.07 11.93 7.97
C CYS A 176 -3.74 11.18 7.89
N ALA A 177 -3.10 10.96 9.04
CA ALA A 177 -1.80 10.30 9.13
C ALA A 177 -1.91 8.82 8.71
N SER A 178 -1.81 8.57 7.42
CA SER A 178 -1.74 7.22 6.85
C SER A 178 -1.10 7.28 5.47
N ARG A 179 -0.16 6.37 5.20
CA ARG A 179 0.40 6.14 3.87
C ARG A 179 -0.33 4.99 3.20
N PHE A 180 -0.37 5.02 1.87
CA PHE A 180 -0.98 3.97 1.07
C PHE A 180 0.11 3.32 0.23
N GLU A 181 0.28 2.01 0.36
CA GLU A 181 1.37 1.27 -0.28
C GLU A 181 0.81 0.04 -1.00
N LEU A 182 1.18 -0.11 -2.27
CA LEU A 182 0.86 -1.29 -3.05
C LEU A 182 1.98 -2.32 -2.88
N MET A 183 1.64 -3.53 -2.42
CA MET A 183 2.56 -4.66 -2.38
C MET A 183 2.52 -5.42 -3.71
N GLY A 184 3.69 -5.78 -4.23
CA GLY A 184 3.84 -6.39 -5.56
C GLY A 184 3.24 -7.79 -5.71
N ASP A 185 2.89 -8.44 -4.61
CA ASP A 185 2.28 -9.77 -4.56
C ASP A 185 1.22 -9.86 -3.46
N GLY A 186 0.56 -11.03 -3.35
CA GLY A 186 -0.44 -11.30 -2.32
C GLY A 186 -1.81 -10.69 -2.60
N ASP A 187 -2.77 -11.14 -1.80
CA ASP A 187 -4.19 -10.85 -1.90
C ASP A 187 -4.78 -10.28 -0.59
N LYS A 188 -3.91 -9.70 0.25
CA LYS A 188 -4.30 -9.15 1.55
C LYS A 188 -4.34 -7.63 1.52
N ALA A 189 -5.17 -7.06 2.37
CA ALA A 189 -5.15 -5.68 2.77
C ALA A 189 -4.93 -5.63 4.28
N VAL A 190 -4.09 -4.72 4.74
CA VAL A 190 -3.77 -4.56 6.16
C VAL A 190 -3.48 -3.10 6.49
N ALA A 191 -3.80 -2.72 7.71
CA ALA A 191 -3.42 -1.46 8.32
C ALA A 191 -2.54 -1.72 9.54
N ASP A 192 -1.43 -0.99 9.68
CA ASP A 192 -0.43 -1.17 10.75
C ASP A 192 -0.31 0.04 11.70
N GLY A 193 -1.32 0.90 11.68
CA GLY A 193 -1.36 2.14 12.46
C GLY A 193 -0.75 3.36 11.76
N ALA A 194 0.12 3.16 10.76
CA ALA A 194 0.78 4.22 9.98
C ALA A 194 0.56 4.08 8.47
N ARG A 195 0.32 2.85 8.01
CA ARG A 195 0.19 2.53 6.59
C ARG A 195 -1.04 1.68 6.33
N VAL A 196 -1.59 1.82 5.14
CA VAL A 196 -2.50 0.88 4.50
C VAL A 196 -1.71 0.19 3.40
N VAL A 197 -1.53 -1.12 3.51
CA VAL A 197 -0.78 -1.93 2.56
C VAL A 197 -1.72 -2.92 1.88
N ILE A 198 -1.83 -2.86 0.55
CA ILE A 198 -2.72 -3.73 -0.22
C ILE A 198 -1.92 -4.50 -1.26
N GLY A 199 -2.07 -5.83 -1.29
CA GLY A 199 -1.46 -6.67 -2.31
C GLY A 199 -2.14 -6.49 -3.67
N VAL A 200 -1.35 -6.43 -4.75
CA VAL A 200 -1.86 -6.23 -6.12
C VAL A 200 -2.86 -7.32 -6.57
N GLY A 201 -2.80 -8.51 -5.97
CA GLY A 201 -3.74 -9.60 -6.18
C GLY A 201 -5.06 -9.47 -5.42
N PHE A 202 -5.27 -8.40 -4.64
CA PHE A 202 -6.53 -8.25 -3.90
C PHE A 202 -7.70 -8.12 -4.88
N PRO A 203 -8.79 -8.90 -4.70
CA PRO A 203 -9.87 -8.99 -5.70
C PRO A 203 -10.55 -7.67 -6.06
N ALA A 204 -10.53 -6.67 -5.17
CA ALA A 204 -11.15 -5.38 -5.43
C ALA A 204 -10.47 -4.57 -6.55
N PHE A 205 -9.20 -4.88 -6.91
CA PHE A 205 -8.57 -4.27 -8.08
C PHE A 205 -9.27 -4.63 -9.40
N ALA A 206 -9.96 -5.76 -9.45
CA ALA A 206 -10.75 -6.18 -10.62
C ALA A 206 -12.17 -5.54 -10.68
N TYR A 207 -12.58 -4.79 -9.64
CA TYR A 207 -13.88 -4.12 -9.66
C TYR A 207 -13.77 -2.79 -10.39
N PRO A 208 -14.63 -2.53 -11.39
CA PRO A 208 -14.52 -1.32 -12.21
C PRO A 208 -14.97 -0.05 -11.46
N GLU A 209 -15.80 -0.19 -10.42
CA GLU A 209 -16.36 0.93 -9.68
C GLU A 209 -15.34 1.47 -8.66
N ASP A 210 -14.91 2.72 -8.82
CA ASP A 210 -13.96 3.35 -7.92
C ASP A 210 -14.49 3.48 -6.50
N GLU A 211 -15.80 3.67 -6.31
CA GLU A 211 -16.43 3.75 -5.00
C GLU A 211 -16.37 2.43 -4.23
N ILE A 212 -16.50 1.30 -4.93
CA ILE A 212 -16.36 -0.03 -4.32
C ILE A 212 -14.91 -0.28 -3.90
N PHE A 213 -13.94 0.16 -4.71
CA PHE A 213 -12.53 0.10 -4.34
C PHE A 213 -12.22 1.06 -3.17
N ALA A 214 -12.76 2.28 -3.20
CA ALA A 214 -12.59 3.25 -2.11
C ALA A 214 -13.16 2.74 -0.77
N ALA A 215 -14.21 1.89 -0.78
CA ALA A 215 -14.75 1.28 0.43
C ALA A 215 -13.75 0.33 1.11
N LEU A 216 -12.97 -0.46 0.34
CA LEU A 216 -11.86 -1.26 0.87
C LEU A 216 -10.82 -0.35 1.52
N VAL A 217 -10.37 0.68 0.79
CA VAL A 217 -9.34 1.61 1.29
C VAL A 217 -9.82 2.35 2.54
N ALA A 218 -11.11 2.71 2.60
CA ALA A 218 -11.72 3.35 3.77
C ALA A 218 -11.76 2.41 4.98
N HIS A 219 -11.98 1.12 4.79
CA HIS A 219 -11.93 0.14 5.89
C HIS A 219 -10.54 0.06 6.51
N GLU A 220 -9.50 -0.05 5.68
CA GLU A 220 -8.12 -0.07 6.18
C GLU A 220 -7.72 1.29 6.81
N LEU A 221 -8.11 2.41 6.20
CA LEU A 221 -7.88 3.73 6.79
C LEU A 221 -8.57 3.87 8.15
N ALA A 222 -9.78 3.30 8.32
CA ALA A 222 -10.50 3.32 9.58
C ALA A 222 -9.69 2.68 10.71
N HIS A 223 -8.98 1.57 10.46
CA HIS A 223 -8.10 0.96 11.46
C HIS A 223 -7.02 1.94 11.94
N ASN A 224 -6.39 2.68 11.03
CA ASN A 224 -5.34 3.63 11.37
C ASN A 224 -5.88 4.84 12.15
N VAL A 225 -6.94 5.50 11.64
CA VAL A 225 -7.48 6.71 12.30
C VAL A 225 -8.16 6.41 13.64
N LEU A 226 -8.63 5.18 13.85
CA LEU A 226 -9.20 4.72 15.10
C LEU A 226 -8.16 4.14 16.08
N GLY A 227 -6.89 3.97 15.64
CA GLY A 227 -5.79 3.50 16.47
C GLY A 227 -5.91 2.03 16.88
N HIS A 228 -6.48 1.18 16.02
CA HIS A 228 -6.78 -0.22 16.33
C HIS A 228 -5.54 -1.07 16.60
N ASP A 229 -4.44 -0.85 15.87
CA ASP A 229 -3.21 -1.62 16.07
C ASP A 229 -2.62 -1.37 17.46
N ALA A 230 -2.46 -0.10 17.85
CA ALA A 230 -1.99 0.28 19.18
C ALA A 230 -2.94 -0.20 20.31
N TRP A 231 -4.24 -0.26 20.05
CA TRP A 231 -5.19 -0.81 21.00
C TRP A 231 -5.02 -2.32 21.16
N LEU A 232 -4.85 -3.07 20.07
CA LEU A 232 -4.59 -4.51 20.12
C LEU A 232 -3.27 -4.86 20.81
N ASP A 233 -2.24 -4.05 20.65
CA ASP A 233 -0.95 -4.24 21.32
C ASP A 233 -1.08 -4.14 22.85
N ARG A 234 -1.96 -3.26 23.33
CA ARG A 234 -2.23 -3.09 24.78
C ARG A 234 -3.19 -4.15 25.34
N HIS A 235 -4.20 -4.56 24.56
CA HIS A 235 -5.30 -5.40 25.06
C HIS A 235 -5.24 -6.86 24.58
N GLY A 236 -4.27 -7.19 23.71
CA GLY A 236 -4.08 -8.51 23.12
C GLY A 236 -4.95 -8.76 21.87
N ARG A 237 -4.46 -9.64 21.02
CA ARG A 237 -5.04 -9.97 19.70
C ARG A 237 -5.96 -11.21 19.78
N SER A 238 -6.85 -11.27 20.80
CA SER A 238 -7.86 -12.32 20.90
C SER A 238 -8.89 -12.20 19.77
N ASP A 239 -9.51 -13.33 19.38
CA ASP A 239 -10.57 -13.33 18.36
C ASP A 239 -11.72 -12.37 18.69
N ARG A 240 -12.02 -12.17 19.99
CA ARG A 240 -13.02 -11.21 20.47
C ARG A 240 -12.59 -9.77 20.18
N ASN A 241 -11.34 -9.44 20.51
CA ASN A 241 -10.80 -8.08 20.29
C ASN A 241 -10.69 -7.76 18.81
N VAL A 242 -10.24 -8.72 18.00
CA VAL A 242 -10.20 -8.57 16.54
C VAL A 242 -11.60 -8.29 15.98
N ARG A 243 -12.62 -9.07 16.37
CA ARG A 243 -14.00 -8.79 15.91
C ARG A 243 -14.51 -7.40 16.29
N ARG A 244 -14.14 -6.89 17.48
CA ARG A 244 -14.56 -5.54 17.90
C ARG A 244 -13.97 -4.45 17.01
N ILE A 245 -12.67 -4.53 16.73
CA ILE A 245 -12.02 -3.53 15.87
C ILE A 245 -12.48 -3.63 14.41
N GLU A 246 -12.72 -4.86 13.90
CA GLU A 246 -13.27 -5.05 12.55
C GLU A 246 -14.65 -4.41 12.41
N ARG A 247 -15.54 -4.65 13.37
CA ARG A 247 -16.88 -4.05 13.38
C ARG A 247 -16.80 -2.52 13.49
N GLU A 248 -15.91 -1.99 14.32
CA GLU A 248 -15.73 -0.54 14.45
C GLU A 248 -15.20 0.07 13.16
N ALA A 249 -14.23 -0.58 12.50
CA ALA A 249 -13.72 -0.16 11.20
C ALA A 249 -14.83 -0.18 10.13
N ASP A 250 -15.59 -1.26 10.04
CA ASP A 250 -16.74 -1.36 9.12
C ASP A 250 -17.73 -0.21 9.32
N ARG A 251 -18.10 0.09 10.55
CA ARG A 251 -19.05 1.16 10.87
C ARG A 251 -18.55 2.54 10.49
N LEU A 252 -17.22 2.78 10.50
CA LEU A 252 -16.66 4.06 10.10
C LEU A 252 -16.58 4.24 8.58
N VAL A 253 -16.61 3.17 7.77
CA VAL A 253 -16.51 3.25 6.30
C VAL A 253 -17.50 4.25 5.70
N PRO A 254 -18.82 4.23 5.99
CA PRO A 254 -19.78 5.17 5.41
C PRO A 254 -19.44 6.64 5.69
N TRP A 255 -18.91 6.94 6.87
CA TRP A 255 -18.51 8.29 7.28
C TRP A 255 -17.33 8.81 6.46
N LEU A 256 -16.29 7.96 6.31
CA LEU A 256 -15.10 8.30 5.53
C LEU A 256 -15.43 8.51 4.05
N LEU A 257 -16.27 7.65 3.49
CA LEU A 257 -16.74 7.74 2.11
C LEU A 257 -17.54 9.02 1.87
N ALA A 258 -18.48 9.35 2.79
CA ALA A 258 -19.31 10.54 2.72
C ALA A 258 -18.47 11.81 2.60
N ASN A 259 -17.51 12.00 3.50
CA ASN A 259 -16.62 13.16 3.50
C ASN A 259 -15.79 13.25 2.21
N ALA A 260 -15.41 12.12 1.64
CA ALA A 260 -14.67 12.03 0.38
C ALA A 260 -15.57 12.22 -0.86
N GLY A 261 -16.89 12.46 -0.69
CA GLY A 261 -17.85 12.65 -1.78
C GLY A 261 -18.09 11.36 -2.59
N HIS A 262 -17.92 10.20 -1.96
CA HIS A 262 -18.39 8.90 -2.45
C HIS A 262 -19.76 8.59 -1.86
N ASP A 263 -20.51 7.68 -2.52
CA ASP A 263 -21.73 7.15 -1.94
C ASP A 263 -21.42 6.35 -0.66
N PRO A 264 -21.93 6.75 0.52
CA PRO A 264 -21.70 6.00 1.77
C PRO A 264 -22.18 4.54 1.70
N ALA A 265 -23.19 4.25 0.85
CA ALA A 265 -23.69 2.89 0.62
C ALA A 265 -22.72 2.01 -0.19
N ALA A 266 -21.61 2.54 -0.71
CA ALA A 266 -20.57 1.74 -1.35
C ALA A 266 -19.93 0.76 -0.37
N GLY A 267 -19.85 1.10 0.94
CA GLY A 267 -19.36 0.21 1.99
C GLY A 267 -20.11 -1.12 2.07
N PRO A 268 -21.42 -1.12 2.37
CA PRO A 268 -22.20 -2.35 2.39
C PRO A 268 -22.24 -3.06 1.03
N ARG A 269 -22.22 -2.33 -0.09
CA ARG A 269 -22.13 -2.97 -1.44
C ARG A 269 -20.81 -3.72 -1.63
N PHE A 270 -19.69 -3.13 -1.22
CA PHE A 270 -18.38 -3.81 -1.23
C PHE A 270 -18.45 -5.10 -0.41
N MET A 271 -18.94 -5.03 0.82
CA MET A 271 -18.98 -6.19 1.72
C MET A 271 -19.84 -7.32 1.15
N ARG A 272 -20.99 -7.02 0.56
CA ARG A 272 -21.83 -8.03 -0.10
C ARG A 272 -21.16 -8.65 -1.32
N ARG A 273 -20.45 -7.84 -2.11
CA ARG A 273 -19.78 -8.34 -3.33
C ARG A 273 -18.54 -9.15 -3.03
N TRP A 274 -17.70 -8.66 -2.12
CA TRP A 274 -16.45 -9.32 -1.73
C TRP A 274 -16.72 -10.46 -0.76
N GLY A 275 -17.45 -10.22 0.30
CA GLY A 275 -17.65 -11.14 1.40
C GLY A 275 -18.36 -12.42 0.98
N ALA A 276 -19.41 -12.33 0.16
CA ALA A 276 -20.14 -13.50 -0.34
C ALA A 276 -19.26 -14.45 -1.17
N ARG A 277 -18.18 -13.97 -1.79
CA ARG A 277 -17.24 -14.77 -2.59
C ARG A 277 -16.05 -15.32 -1.79
N HIS A 278 -15.78 -14.73 -0.64
CA HIS A 278 -14.63 -15.05 0.18
C HIS A 278 -15.01 -15.59 1.57
N ASP A 279 -16.27 -16.00 1.75
CA ASP A 279 -16.72 -16.66 3.00
C ASP A 279 -16.05 -18.02 3.12
N ALA A 280 -14.93 -18.05 3.84
CA ALA A 280 -14.12 -19.25 4.08
C ALA A 280 -14.70 -20.16 5.19
N GLY A 281 -16.01 -20.04 5.49
CA GLY A 281 -16.73 -20.92 6.41
C GLY A 281 -16.37 -20.72 7.89
N LEU A 282 -16.65 -21.74 8.72
CA LEU A 282 -16.58 -21.68 10.19
C LEU A 282 -15.24 -21.20 10.81
N ARG A 283 -14.11 -21.34 10.13
CA ARG A 283 -12.80 -20.87 10.62
C ARG A 283 -12.66 -19.34 10.56
N MET A 284 -13.20 -18.71 9.52
CA MET A 284 -13.20 -17.24 9.39
C MET A 284 -14.17 -16.59 10.39
N ARG A 285 -15.31 -17.23 10.68
CA ARG A 285 -16.31 -16.75 11.66
C ARG A 285 -15.79 -16.64 13.11
N ARG A 286 -14.64 -17.19 13.43
CA ARG A 286 -14.00 -16.97 14.74
C ARG A 286 -13.37 -15.60 14.88
N LYS A 287 -12.78 -15.07 13.80
CA LYS A 287 -12.07 -13.78 13.80
C LYS A 287 -12.88 -12.64 13.20
N HIS A 288 -13.82 -12.94 12.32
CA HIS A 288 -14.68 -11.95 11.66
C HIS A 288 -16.14 -12.36 11.81
N GLU A 289 -17.02 -11.38 11.88
CA GLU A 289 -18.46 -11.58 11.75
C GLU A 289 -18.79 -12.00 10.30
N GLY A 290 -20.00 -12.55 10.06
CA GLY A 290 -20.43 -12.86 8.69
C GLY A 290 -20.47 -11.59 7.83
N TRP A 291 -20.24 -11.75 6.53
CA TRP A 291 -20.23 -10.62 5.61
C TRP A 291 -21.57 -9.86 5.59
N ASP A 292 -22.66 -10.53 5.80
CA ASP A 292 -24.01 -9.98 5.90
C ASP A 292 -24.19 -9.15 7.18
N GLU A 293 -23.68 -9.60 8.32
CA GLU A 293 -23.66 -8.84 9.58
C GLU A 293 -22.79 -7.59 9.45
N ARG A 294 -21.61 -7.72 8.84
CA ARG A 294 -20.71 -6.60 8.57
C ARG A 294 -21.35 -5.54 7.65
N ALA A 295 -22.04 -5.97 6.60
CA ALA A 295 -22.81 -5.05 5.74
C ALA A 295 -23.91 -4.33 6.52
N GLN A 296 -24.65 -5.04 7.41
CA GLN A 296 -25.69 -4.45 8.25
C GLN A 296 -25.12 -3.44 9.26
N HIS A 297 -23.91 -3.66 9.78
CA HIS A 297 -23.27 -2.69 10.68
C HIS A 297 -23.00 -1.36 9.95
N MET A 298 -22.52 -1.40 8.70
CA MET A 298 -22.35 -0.22 7.88
C MET A 298 -23.69 0.47 7.57
N GLU A 299 -24.74 -0.30 7.24
CA GLU A 299 -26.07 0.23 6.91
C GLU A 299 -26.71 1.00 8.05
N ARG A 300 -26.50 0.57 9.31
CA ARG A 300 -27.03 1.28 10.48
C ARG A 300 -26.44 2.69 10.66
N GLU A 301 -25.28 2.97 10.11
CA GLU A 301 -24.64 4.29 10.18
C GLU A 301 -25.20 5.26 9.09
N LEU A 302 -25.76 4.74 7.98
CA LEU A 302 -26.20 5.56 6.85
C LEU A 302 -27.21 6.68 7.22
N PRO A 303 -28.24 6.46 8.07
CA PRO A 303 -29.16 7.52 8.44
C PRO A 303 -28.49 8.70 9.18
N ALA A 304 -27.54 8.40 10.10
CA ALA A 304 -26.81 9.43 10.83
C ALA A 304 -25.88 10.23 9.91
N VAL A 305 -25.17 9.54 9.01
CA VAL A 305 -24.32 10.16 7.98
C VAL A 305 -25.16 11.08 7.07
N ALA A 306 -26.29 10.58 6.56
CA ALA A 306 -27.16 11.36 5.69
C ALA A 306 -27.73 12.62 6.38
N ALA A 307 -28.15 12.49 7.64
CA ALA A 307 -28.68 13.62 8.42
C ALA A 307 -27.62 14.70 8.63
N LEU A 308 -26.38 14.34 8.96
CA LEU A 308 -25.27 15.28 9.13
C LEU A 308 -24.87 15.95 7.82
N LEU A 309 -24.76 15.19 6.72
CA LEU A 309 -24.50 15.75 5.41
C LEU A 309 -25.56 16.78 5.00
N ALA A 310 -26.83 16.48 5.24
CA ALA A 310 -27.94 17.42 4.94
C ALA A 310 -27.89 18.68 5.81
N ALA A 311 -27.49 18.56 7.08
CA ALA A 311 -27.48 19.67 8.02
C ALA A 311 -26.23 20.56 7.90
N THR A 312 -25.06 19.97 7.65
CA THR A 312 -23.74 20.64 7.76
C THR A 312 -22.85 20.50 6.53
N GLY A 313 -23.23 19.67 5.57
CA GLY A 313 -22.41 19.32 4.42
C GLY A 313 -21.22 18.38 4.74
N LYS A 314 -21.10 17.92 5.99
CA LYS A 314 -19.99 17.06 6.44
C LYS A 314 -20.49 15.99 7.41
N ALA A 315 -19.88 14.81 7.33
CA ALA A 315 -20.10 13.72 8.28
C ALA A 315 -19.01 13.77 9.37
N ASP A 316 -19.17 14.65 10.37
CA ASP A 316 -18.23 14.81 11.48
C ASP A 316 -18.25 13.57 12.38
N TRP A 317 -17.42 12.61 12.04
CA TRP A 317 -17.30 11.38 12.79
C TRP A 317 -16.48 11.53 14.07
N ALA A 318 -15.65 12.56 14.20
CA ALA A 318 -14.91 12.80 15.43
C ALA A 318 -15.84 13.10 16.62
N VAL A 319 -16.97 13.76 16.33
CA VAL A 319 -17.97 14.11 17.35
C VAL A 319 -19.11 13.10 17.41
N HIS A 320 -19.57 12.59 16.28
CA HIS A 320 -20.84 11.87 16.18
C HIS A 320 -20.70 10.33 16.07
N PHE A 321 -19.53 9.82 15.66
CA PHE A 321 -19.29 8.38 15.60
C PHE A 321 -19.11 7.81 17.01
N ARG A 322 -19.92 6.83 17.37
CA ARG A 322 -19.83 6.18 18.68
C ARG A 322 -18.86 5.02 18.65
N ARG A 323 -17.72 5.19 19.34
CA ARG A 323 -16.70 4.17 19.50
C ARG A 323 -17.23 2.98 20.33
N GLU A 324 -16.78 1.77 19.96
CA GLU A 324 -17.02 0.53 20.76
C GLU A 324 -15.83 0.20 21.65
N ILE A 325 -14.67 0.73 21.33
CA ILE A 325 -13.45 0.58 22.12
C ILE A 325 -12.97 1.96 22.57
N SER A 326 -12.52 2.05 23.82
CA SER A 326 -11.88 3.27 24.32
C SER A 326 -10.38 3.20 24.09
N ILE A 327 -9.75 4.29 23.64
CA ILE A 327 -8.30 4.38 23.50
C ILE A 327 -7.65 4.66 24.87
N THR A 328 -8.44 5.11 25.83
CA THR A 328 -7.99 5.57 27.16
C THR A 328 -8.08 4.51 28.25
N ASP A 329 -8.68 3.35 27.99
CA ASP A 329 -8.80 2.26 28.94
C ASP A 329 -7.60 1.34 28.95
#